data_11195e4e8d90f48ea1c9f9b2196fcf6e
#
_entry.id   11195e4e8d90f48ea1c9f9b2196fcf6e
#
_cell.length_a   1.000
_cell.length_b   1.000
_cell.length_c   1.000
_cell.angle_alpha   90.00
_cell.angle_beta   90.00
_cell.angle_gamma   90.00
#
_symmetry.space_group_name_H-M   'P 1'
#
loop_
_entity.id
_entity.type
_entity.pdbx_description
1 polymer ?
#
loop_
_entity_poly.entity_id
_entity_poly.type
_entity_poly.pdbx_seq_one_letter_code
_entity_poly.pdbx_strand_id
1 'polypeptide(L)'
;MTTESIIDIHAHVFPDEIAQKATDSIAEFYSMPTRHSGTAGLLISQYDEAGISHGCIHSVALTPHYIRSINRFISETVKKYSGRLTGYAAIHPGAEDIPGLIDEVKKMGLKGFKIHPDMQKFALDDPDAMDMFGRIEGKMPIIIHTGDRRFAYSNPKRMKKVLDAFPHLTCVCAHLGGWSEWEDAWRTLASYENVYVDTSSSLYALTPEKGREMIRHYSRERVLFGTDYPMWTPMEELKRFRELHLTDDEEERILYRNAKEFLQLT
;
A
#
# COMPACT_ATOMS: atom_id res chain seq x y z
N MET A 1 -21.69 -15.35 -16.29
CA MET A 1 -21.12 -14.44 -15.28
C MET A 1 -19.63 -14.46 -15.50
N THR A 2 -19.06 -13.40 -16.05
CA THR A 2 -17.62 -13.26 -16.12
C THR A 2 -17.13 -13.17 -14.68
N THR A 3 -16.25 -14.09 -14.26
CA THR A 3 -15.56 -14.01 -12.97
C THR A 3 -14.79 -12.69 -12.98
N GLU A 4 -15.30 -11.70 -12.23
CA GLU A 4 -14.62 -10.43 -12.07
C GLU A 4 -13.25 -10.72 -11.47
N SER A 5 -12.19 -10.38 -12.19
CA SER A 5 -10.84 -10.42 -11.63
C SER A 5 -10.73 -9.32 -10.59
N ILE A 6 -10.17 -9.61 -9.41
CA ILE A 6 -9.93 -8.64 -8.34
C ILE A 6 -8.44 -8.58 -8.08
N ILE A 7 -7.90 -7.38 -7.89
CA ILE A 7 -6.50 -7.13 -7.55
C ILE A 7 -6.43 -6.38 -6.23
N ASP A 8 -5.71 -6.94 -5.27
CA ASP A 8 -5.38 -6.30 -3.99
C ASP A 8 -4.02 -5.59 -4.09
N ILE A 9 -4.01 -4.25 -3.96
CA ILE A 9 -2.77 -3.47 -4.06
C ILE A 9 -1.99 -3.38 -2.74
N HIS A 10 -2.53 -3.85 -1.62
CA HIS A 10 -1.97 -3.57 -0.30
C HIS A 10 -2.08 -4.78 0.64
N ALA A 11 -1.04 -5.60 0.68
CA ALA A 11 -0.95 -6.72 1.62
C ALA A 11 0.46 -6.86 2.20
N HIS A 12 0.55 -6.94 3.54
CA HIS A 12 1.81 -7.18 4.25
C HIS A 12 2.04 -8.67 4.45
N VAL A 13 3.24 -9.15 4.11
CA VAL A 13 3.61 -10.54 4.33
C VAL A 13 4.97 -10.65 5.03
N PHE A 14 5.14 -11.71 5.82
CA PHE A 14 6.32 -11.95 6.63
C PHE A 14 6.79 -13.40 6.48
N PRO A 15 8.10 -13.67 6.66
CA PRO A 15 8.59 -15.05 6.78
C PRO A 15 7.85 -15.82 7.88
N ASP A 16 7.55 -17.08 7.63
CA ASP A 16 6.71 -17.91 8.52
C ASP A 16 7.23 -17.93 9.97
N GLU A 17 8.56 -17.93 10.14
CA GLU A 17 9.23 -17.97 11.45
C GLU A 17 9.00 -16.75 12.32
N ILE A 18 8.72 -15.60 11.70
CA ILE A 18 8.52 -14.31 12.41
C ILE A 18 7.12 -13.75 12.22
N ALA A 19 6.29 -14.36 11.38
CA ALA A 19 5.00 -13.80 10.95
C ALA A 19 4.08 -13.48 12.14
N GLN A 20 3.95 -14.37 13.13
CA GLN A 20 3.13 -14.11 14.31
C GLN A 20 3.67 -12.91 15.11
N LYS A 21 4.99 -12.88 15.38
CA LYS A 21 5.61 -11.76 16.12
C LYS A 21 5.46 -10.43 15.40
N ALA A 22 5.63 -10.41 14.07
CA ALA A 22 5.45 -9.21 13.27
C ALA A 22 4.00 -8.72 13.31
N THR A 23 3.05 -9.64 13.22
CA THR A 23 1.62 -9.35 13.29
C THR A 23 1.21 -8.82 14.68
N ASP A 24 1.72 -9.41 15.76
CA ASP A 24 1.49 -8.94 17.13
C ASP A 24 2.04 -7.51 17.33
N SER A 25 3.20 -7.20 16.76
CA SER A 25 3.78 -5.85 16.81
C SER A 25 2.93 -4.82 16.07
N ILE A 26 2.29 -5.18 14.97
CA ILE A 26 1.33 -4.33 14.25
C ILE A 26 0.08 -4.12 15.10
N ALA A 27 -0.45 -5.20 15.69
CA ALA A 27 -1.61 -5.14 16.59
C ALA A 27 -1.35 -4.19 17.77
N GLU A 28 -0.17 -4.28 18.37
CA GLU A 28 0.26 -3.39 19.46
C GLU A 28 0.36 -1.94 18.99
N PHE A 29 1.01 -1.69 17.85
CA PHE A 29 1.18 -0.33 17.30
C PHE A 29 -0.17 0.37 17.07
N TYR A 30 -1.15 -0.34 16.51
CA TYR A 30 -2.48 0.21 16.24
C TYR A 30 -3.47 0.05 17.41
N SER A 31 -3.10 -0.67 18.47
CA SER A 31 -4.01 -1.08 19.55
C SER A 31 -5.27 -1.77 19.01
N MET A 32 -5.10 -2.57 17.98
CA MET A 32 -6.16 -3.28 17.27
C MET A 32 -5.73 -4.74 17.03
N PRO A 33 -6.61 -5.73 17.31
CA PRO A 33 -6.26 -7.12 17.06
C PRO A 33 -6.15 -7.37 15.55
N THR A 34 -5.08 -8.03 15.14
CA THR A 34 -4.96 -8.59 13.79
C THR A 34 -5.77 -9.89 13.67
N ARG A 35 -6.12 -10.26 12.45
CA ARG A 35 -6.97 -11.45 12.22
C ARG A 35 -6.16 -12.74 12.11
N HIS A 36 -4.97 -12.66 11.53
CA HIS A 36 -4.15 -13.82 11.22
C HIS A 36 -2.66 -13.51 11.33
N SER A 37 -1.84 -14.55 11.39
CA SER A 37 -0.42 -14.40 11.12
C SER A 37 -0.21 -13.99 9.66
N GLY A 38 0.63 -13.02 9.41
CA GLY A 38 0.85 -12.42 8.09
C GLY A 38 1.71 -13.26 7.15
N THR A 39 1.41 -14.57 6.96
CA THR A 39 2.16 -15.42 6.03
C THR A 39 1.62 -15.33 4.60
N ALA A 40 2.50 -15.44 3.60
CA ALA A 40 2.09 -15.42 2.20
C ALA A 40 1.23 -16.66 1.82
N GLY A 41 1.49 -17.81 2.43
CA GLY A 41 0.70 -19.02 2.17
C GLY A 41 -0.76 -18.85 2.60
N LEU A 42 -1.00 -18.26 3.77
CA LEU A 42 -2.34 -17.98 4.25
C LEU A 42 -3.02 -16.89 3.41
N LEU A 43 -2.29 -15.86 3.00
CA LEU A 43 -2.82 -14.82 2.10
C LEU A 43 -3.34 -15.42 0.78
N ILE A 44 -2.58 -16.30 0.14
CA ILE A 44 -3.00 -16.96 -1.11
C ILE A 44 -4.26 -17.80 -0.88
N SER A 45 -4.35 -18.55 0.20
CA SER A 45 -5.57 -19.31 0.52
C SER A 45 -6.78 -18.40 0.69
N GLN A 46 -6.62 -17.26 1.37
CA GLN A 46 -7.70 -16.29 1.55
C GLN A 46 -8.05 -15.55 0.25
N TYR A 47 -7.09 -15.34 -0.65
CA TYR A 47 -7.36 -14.81 -1.99
C TYR A 47 -8.20 -15.79 -2.81
N ASP A 48 -7.90 -17.09 -2.74
CA ASP A 48 -8.68 -18.12 -3.43
C ASP A 48 -10.14 -18.15 -2.90
N GLU A 49 -10.33 -18.02 -1.60
CA GLU A 49 -11.65 -17.96 -0.96
C GLU A 49 -12.43 -16.68 -1.34
N ALA A 50 -11.74 -15.53 -1.45
CA ALA A 50 -12.35 -14.23 -1.77
C ALA A 50 -12.49 -13.97 -3.29
N GLY A 51 -11.94 -14.84 -4.15
CA GLY A 51 -11.93 -14.63 -5.60
C GLY A 51 -10.92 -13.56 -6.06
N ILE A 52 -9.89 -13.24 -5.25
CA ILE A 52 -8.85 -12.30 -5.62
C ILE A 52 -7.82 -13.00 -6.49
N SER A 53 -7.66 -12.52 -7.72
CA SER A 53 -6.80 -13.14 -8.72
C SER A 53 -5.32 -12.76 -8.58
N HIS A 54 -5.04 -11.57 -8.07
CA HIS A 54 -3.67 -11.04 -7.96
C HIS A 54 -3.52 -10.11 -6.75
N GLY A 55 -2.33 -10.10 -6.12
CA GLY A 55 -2.01 -9.22 -5.01
C GLY A 55 -0.66 -8.52 -5.13
N CYS A 56 -0.57 -7.29 -4.62
CA CYS A 56 0.69 -6.59 -4.42
C CYS A 56 1.13 -6.77 -2.96
N ILE A 57 2.25 -7.45 -2.77
CA ILE A 57 2.81 -7.76 -1.44
C ILE A 57 4.02 -6.90 -1.11
N HIS A 58 4.17 -6.59 0.16
CA HIS A 58 5.29 -5.84 0.68
C HIS A 58 5.49 -6.07 2.19
N SER A 59 6.60 -5.55 2.72
CA SER A 59 6.88 -5.39 4.14
C SER A 59 7.62 -4.07 4.37
N VAL A 60 7.72 -3.63 5.61
CA VAL A 60 8.38 -2.38 5.99
C VAL A 60 9.70 -2.67 6.71
N ALA A 61 10.78 -2.02 6.29
CA ALA A 61 12.06 -2.06 6.99
C ALA A 61 12.08 -0.96 8.06
N LEU A 62 11.91 -1.31 9.32
CA LEU A 62 11.92 -0.36 10.44
C LEU A 62 13.26 0.35 10.60
N THR A 63 14.34 -0.26 10.12
CA THR A 63 15.69 0.33 10.03
C THR A 63 16.35 -0.07 8.71
N PRO A 64 17.36 0.67 8.22
CA PRO A 64 18.07 0.34 6.97
C PRO A 64 18.68 -1.07 6.95
N HIS A 65 19.05 -1.60 8.12
CA HIS A 65 19.66 -2.92 8.27
C HIS A 65 18.82 -4.06 7.66
N TYR A 66 17.48 -3.96 7.73
CA TYR A 66 16.57 -5.03 7.27
C TYR A 66 16.18 -4.93 5.79
N ILE A 67 16.55 -3.87 5.08
CA ILE A 67 16.10 -3.62 3.69
C ILE A 67 16.39 -4.82 2.80
N ARG A 68 17.67 -5.27 2.73
CA ARG A 68 18.06 -6.34 1.81
C ARG A 68 17.46 -7.70 2.13
N SER A 69 17.34 -8.05 3.41
CA SER A 69 16.71 -9.32 3.83
C SER A 69 15.22 -9.34 3.49
N ILE A 70 14.50 -8.25 3.74
CA ILE A 70 13.09 -8.09 3.39
C ILE A 70 12.91 -8.16 1.87
N ASN A 71 13.70 -7.43 1.10
CA ASN A 71 13.56 -7.39 -0.36
C ASN A 71 13.84 -8.74 -1.01
N ARG A 72 14.80 -9.50 -0.48
CA ARG A 72 15.05 -10.88 -0.89
C ARG A 72 13.85 -11.76 -0.61
N PHE A 73 13.30 -11.72 0.61
CA PHE A 73 12.12 -12.50 0.99
C PHE A 73 10.92 -12.18 0.09
N ILE A 74 10.62 -10.90 -0.16
CA ILE A 74 9.51 -10.51 -1.05
C ILE A 74 9.75 -11.03 -2.47
N SER A 75 10.98 -10.90 -3.02
CA SER A 75 11.32 -11.40 -4.36
C SER A 75 11.16 -12.93 -4.47
N GLU A 76 11.62 -13.68 -3.46
CA GLU A 76 11.48 -15.13 -3.40
C GLU A 76 10.02 -15.55 -3.29
N THR A 77 9.21 -14.82 -2.49
CA THR A 77 7.78 -15.05 -2.36
C THR A 77 7.04 -14.83 -3.67
N VAL A 78 7.34 -13.75 -4.40
CA VAL A 78 6.76 -13.48 -5.73
C VAL A 78 7.09 -14.60 -6.71
N LYS A 79 8.33 -15.09 -6.71
CA LYS A 79 8.74 -16.23 -7.56
C LYS A 79 8.00 -17.51 -7.20
N LYS A 80 7.82 -17.79 -5.91
CA LYS A 80 7.09 -18.97 -5.41
C LYS A 80 5.63 -18.98 -5.87
N TYR A 81 4.98 -17.81 -5.87
CA TYR A 81 3.58 -17.64 -6.28
C TYR A 81 3.47 -16.89 -7.61
N SER A 82 4.29 -17.27 -8.58
CA SER A 82 4.35 -16.63 -9.90
C SER A 82 2.97 -16.51 -10.56
N GLY A 83 2.69 -15.35 -11.14
CA GLY A 83 1.39 -15.03 -11.74
C GLY A 83 0.32 -14.56 -10.74
N ARG A 84 0.50 -14.78 -9.42
CA ARG A 84 -0.45 -14.40 -8.38
C ARG A 84 -0.01 -13.16 -7.59
N LEU A 85 1.27 -12.82 -7.61
CA LEU A 85 1.82 -11.76 -6.77
C LEU A 85 2.74 -10.82 -7.55
N THR A 86 2.65 -9.54 -7.24
CA THR A 86 3.65 -8.50 -7.52
C THR A 86 4.30 -8.09 -6.20
N GLY A 87 5.60 -7.81 -6.19
CA GLY A 87 6.32 -7.41 -4.99
C GLY A 87 6.78 -5.96 -5.01
N TYR A 88 6.61 -5.27 -3.89
CA TYR A 88 7.18 -3.95 -3.64
C TYR A 88 8.26 -4.06 -2.56
N ALA A 89 9.38 -3.41 -2.81
CA ALA A 89 10.55 -3.43 -1.94
C ALA A 89 10.38 -2.52 -0.72
N ALA A 90 10.97 -2.92 0.40
CA ALA A 90 11.18 -2.01 1.50
C ALA A 90 12.31 -1.02 1.19
N ILE A 91 12.15 0.21 1.66
CA ILE A 91 13.17 1.26 1.62
C ILE A 91 13.11 2.08 2.90
N HIS A 92 14.19 2.80 3.21
CA HIS A 92 14.29 3.69 4.35
C HIS A 92 15.16 4.91 3.98
N PRO A 93 14.85 6.14 4.40
CA PRO A 93 15.65 7.33 4.09
C PRO A 93 17.12 7.21 4.50
N GLY A 94 17.41 6.50 5.60
CA GLY A 94 18.77 6.24 6.06
C GLY A 94 19.54 5.14 5.30
N ALA A 95 19.09 4.72 4.12
CA ALA A 95 19.84 3.79 3.28
C ALA A 95 21.08 4.50 2.69
N GLU A 96 22.25 3.86 2.78
CA GLU A 96 23.53 4.46 2.37
C GLU A 96 23.63 4.69 0.85
N ASP A 97 23.08 3.79 0.03
CA ASP A 97 23.14 3.82 -1.44
C ASP A 97 21.75 3.57 -2.05
N ILE A 98 20.93 4.59 -2.13
CA ILE A 98 19.59 4.50 -2.73
C ILE A 98 19.64 4.20 -4.22
N PRO A 99 20.53 4.81 -5.05
CA PRO A 99 20.65 4.46 -6.47
C PRO A 99 20.99 2.98 -6.69
N GLY A 100 21.98 2.45 -5.97
CA GLY A 100 22.32 1.03 -6.05
C GLY A 100 21.19 0.12 -5.58
N LEU A 101 20.44 0.52 -4.54
CA LEU A 101 19.27 -0.21 -4.08
C LEU A 101 18.16 -0.26 -5.15
N ILE A 102 17.92 0.83 -5.88
CA ILE A 102 16.96 0.86 -6.99
C ILE A 102 17.34 -0.18 -8.06
N ASP A 103 18.62 -0.25 -8.41
CA ASP A 103 19.11 -1.23 -9.40
C ASP A 103 19.01 -2.67 -8.88
N GLU A 104 19.32 -2.92 -7.60
CA GLU A 104 19.12 -4.22 -6.94
C GLU A 104 17.65 -4.66 -6.99
N VAL A 105 16.73 -3.77 -6.62
CA VAL A 105 15.29 -4.01 -6.58
C VAL A 105 14.73 -4.35 -7.98
N LYS A 106 15.16 -3.61 -9.01
CA LYS A 106 14.81 -3.92 -10.41
C LYS A 106 15.31 -5.30 -10.84
N LYS A 107 16.55 -5.66 -10.51
CA LYS A 107 17.12 -6.98 -10.80
C LYS A 107 16.39 -8.12 -10.09
N MET A 108 15.85 -7.85 -8.90
CA MET A 108 15.01 -8.80 -8.14
C MET A 108 13.62 -8.97 -8.76
N GLY A 109 13.22 -8.15 -9.74
CA GLY A 109 11.88 -8.17 -10.35
C GLY A 109 10.81 -7.46 -9.54
N LEU A 110 11.18 -6.71 -8.50
CA LEU A 110 10.25 -5.92 -7.70
C LEU A 110 9.87 -4.64 -8.45
N LYS A 111 8.64 -4.17 -8.26
CA LYS A 111 8.01 -3.17 -9.13
C LYS A 111 7.88 -1.78 -8.52
N GLY A 112 8.17 -1.61 -7.24
CA GLY A 112 8.08 -0.34 -6.53
C GLY A 112 8.61 -0.46 -5.12
N PHE A 113 8.35 0.58 -4.32
CA PHE A 113 8.75 0.65 -2.93
C PHE A 113 7.57 0.78 -1.97
N LYS A 114 7.76 0.38 -0.71
CA LYS A 114 6.83 0.61 0.40
C LYS A 114 7.56 1.28 1.55
N ILE A 115 6.92 2.31 2.14
CA ILE A 115 7.33 2.93 3.40
C ILE A 115 6.15 3.09 4.35
N HIS A 116 6.47 3.21 5.62
CA HIS A 116 5.54 3.53 6.69
C HIS A 116 6.19 4.53 7.65
N PRO A 117 6.10 5.84 7.36
CA PRO A 117 6.86 6.85 8.10
C PRO A 117 6.66 6.82 9.61
N ASP A 118 5.43 6.58 10.07
CA ASP A 118 5.12 6.56 11.52
C ASP A 118 5.76 5.38 12.26
N MET A 119 5.84 4.20 11.63
CA MET A 119 6.57 3.05 12.19
C MET A 119 8.10 3.19 12.04
N GLN A 120 8.55 3.78 10.94
CA GLN A 120 9.97 4.02 10.65
C GLN A 120 10.52 5.28 11.35
N LYS A 121 9.64 6.12 11.93
CA LYS A 121 9.96 7.30 12.75
C LYS A 121 10.73 8.39 12.00
N PHE A 122 10.31 8.71 10.78
CA PHE A 122 10.80 9.87 10.04
C PHE A 122 9.64 10.66 9.43
N ALA A 123 9.79 11.97 9.30
CA ALA A 123 8.78 12.78 8.65
C ALA A 123 8.95 12.75 7.13
N LEU A 124 7.85 12.74 6.38
CA LEU A 124 7.88 12.70 4.91
C LEU A 124 8.69 13.86 4.29
N ASP A 125 8.73 15.01 4.94
CA ASP A 125 9.47 16.20 4.49
C ASP A 125 10.82 16.41 5.21
N ASP A 126 11.35 15.38 5.91
CA ASP A 126 12.70 15.40 6.42
C ASP A 126 13.72 15.40 5.26
N PRO A 127 14.90 16.04 5.42
CA PRO A 127 15.88 16.15 4.33
C PRO A 127 16.27 14.81 3.70
N ASP A 128 16.52 13.78 4.51
CA ASP A 128 16.90 12.44 4.02
C ASP A 128 15.73 11.77 3.26
N ALA A 129 14.49 11.97 3.71
CA ALA A 129 13.30 11.49 3.02
C ALA A 129 13.09 12.20 1.68
N MET A 130 13.31 13.51 1.64
CA MET A 130 13.24 14.30 0.40
C MET A 130 14.32 13.87 -0.60
N ASP A 131 15.57 13.61 -0.16
CA ASP A 131 16.61 13.05 -1.02
C ASP A 131 16.20 11.67 -1.56
N MET A 132 15.66 10.80 -0.72
CA MET A 132 15.14 9.49 -1.13
C MET A 132 14.06 9.61 -2.22
N PHE A 133 13.07 10.48 -2.02
CA PHE A 133 12.00 10.69 -3.02
C PHE A 133 12.55 11.22 -4.34
N GLY A 134 13.46 12.18 -4.32
CA GLY A 134 14.10 12.69 -5.54
C GLY A 134 14.90 11.65 -6.30
N ARG A 135 15.46 10.64 -5.61
CA ARG A 135 16.17 9.53 -6.25
C ARG A 135 15.23 8.49 -6.85
N ILE A 136 14.02 8.32 -6.29
CA ILE A 136 12.99 7.38 -6.76
C ILE A 136 12.16 7.98 -7.91
N GLU A 137 11.95 9.29 -7.88
CA GLU A 137 11.10 10.02 -8.84
C GLU A 137 11.39 9.61 -10.29
N GLY A 138 10.32 9.30 -11.02
CA GLY A 138 10.38 8.87 -12.42
C GLY A 138 11.02 7.51 -12.69
N LYS A 139 11.46 6.79 -11.65
CA LYS A 139 12.12 5.48 -11.79
C LYS A 139 11.28 4.30 -11.33
N MET A 140 10.58 4.45 -10.21
CA MET A 140 9.72 3.42 -9.63
C MET A 140 8.59 4.06 -8.81
N PRO A 141 7.38 3.49 -8.79
CA PRO A 141 6.31 3.95 -7.91
C PRO A 141 6.59 3.59 -6.45
N ILE A 142 5.89 4.26 -5.54
CA ILE A 142 5.99 4.00 -4.11
C ILE A 142 4.62 3.96 -3.44
N ILE A 143 4.39 2.98 -2.54
CA ILE A 143 3.24 2.94 -1.64
C ILE A 143 3.67 3.54 -0.30
N ILE A 144 2.95 4.54 0.14
CA ILE A 144 3.26 5.33 1.34
C ILE A 144 2.09 5.20 2.32
N HIS A 145 2.34 4.73 3.54
CA HIS A 145 1.38 4.93 4.61
C HIS A 145 1.24 6.42 4.87
N THR A 146 0.04 6.96 4.73
CA THR A 146 -0.24 8.39 4.90
C THR A 146 -1.33 8.61 5.95
N GLY A 147 -1.15 9.66 6.74
CA GLY A 147 -2.03 10.05 7.83
C GLY A 147 -1.97 9.10 9.01
N ASP A 148 -1.83 9.64 10.16
CA ASP A 148 -2.08 8.99 11.46
C ASP A 148 -2.11 10.14 12.49
N ARG A 149 -3.32 10.48 12.95
CA ARG A 149 -3.50 11.61 13.89
C ARG A 149 -2.73 11.47 15.20
N ARG A 150 -2.23 10.25 15.53
CA ARG A 150 -1.42 10.01 16.72
C ARG A 150 0.01 10.49 16.56
N PHE A 151 0.47 10.65 15.30
CA PHE A 151 1.82 11.02 14.95
C PHE A 151 1.83 12.19 13.96
N ALA A 152 3.01 12.80 13.77
CA ALA A 152 3.16 13.93 12.86
C ALA A 152 4.06 13.61 11.66
N TYR A 153 4.35 12.33 11.40
CA TYR A 153 5.34 11.94 10.39
C TYR A 153 4.77 11.87 8.98
N SER A 154 3.54 11.37 8.81
CA SER A 154 2.96 11.02 7.51
C SER A 154 1.70 11.82 7.14
N ASN A 155 1.42 12.93 7.83
CA ASN A 155 0.18 13.67 7.58
C ASN A 155 0.08 14.23 6.15
N PRO A 156 -1.14 14.47 5.62
CA PRO A 156 -1.35 14.91 4.24
C PRO A 156 -0.62 16.22 3.88
N LYS A 157 -0.42 17.14 4.83
CA LYS A 157 0.28 18.42 4.58
C LYS A 157 1.78 18.20 4.32
N ARG A 158 2.40 17.19 4.96
CA ARG A 158 3.79 16.82 4.67
C ARG A 158 3.88 16.12 3.32
N MET A 159 2.91 15.23 3.01
CA MET A 159 2.84 14.60 1.70
C MET A 159 2.69 15.62 0.58
N LYS A 160 1.90 16.69 0.80
CA LYS A 160 1.79 17.80 -0.15
C LYS A 160 3.15 18.40 -0.51
N LYS A 161 4.04 18.62 0.48
CA LYS A 161 5.38 19.17 0.22
C LYS A 161 6.24 18.25 -0.65
N VAL A 162 6.11 16.93 -0.43
CA VAL A 162 6.78 15.92 -1.28
C VAL A 162 6.27 16.02 -2.72
N LEU A 163 4.95 16.07 -2.91
CA LEU A 163 4.33 16.14 -4.23
C LEU A 163 4.64 17.45 -4.97
N ASP A 164 4.68 18.58 -4.24
CA ASP A 164 5.07 19.87 -4.80
C ASP A 164 6.54 19.86 -5.28
N ALA A 165 7.43 19.15 -4.58
CA ALA A 165 8.84 19.04 -4.92
C ALA A 165 9.12 18.01 -6.02
N PHE A 166 8.31 16.94 -6.11
CA PHE A 166 8.53 15.81 -7.00
C PHE A 166 7.28 15.48 -7.83
N PRO A 167 6.98 16.28 -8.86
CA PRO A 167 5.75 16.14 -9.66
C PRO A 167 5.69 14.87 -10.51
N HIS A 168 6.82 14.18 -10.71
CA HIS A 168 6.87 12.90 -11.44
C HIS A 168 6.97 11.68 -10.52
N LEU A 169 6.85 11.86 -9.20
CA LEU A 169 6.80 10.77 -8.23
C LEU A 169 5.42 10.11 -8.26
N THR A 170 5.31 8.97 -8.92
CA THR A 170 4.08 8.17 -8.87
C THR A 170 3.96 7.49 -7.51
N CYS A 171 2.89 7.76 -6.77
CA CYS A 171 2.70 7.18 -5.45
C CYS A 171 1.26 6.73 -5.19
N VAL A 172 1.12 5.70 -4.35
CA VAL A 172 -0.13 5.35 -3.69
C VAL A 172 -0.06 5.89 -2.26
N CYS A 173 -0.86 6.90 -1.97
CA CYS A 173 -1.11 7.37 -0.61
C CYS A 173 -2.15 6.42 0.01
N ALA A 174 -1.69 5.48 0.82
CA ALA A 174 -2.52 4.42 1.36
C ALA A 174 -3.68 4.93 2.23
N HIS A 175 -4.69 4.07 2.42
CA HIS A 175 -5.80 4.30 3.34
C HIS A 175 -6.63 5.55 2.99
N LEU A 176 -7.08 5.63 1.71
CA LEU A 176 -7.76 6.80 1.14
C LEU A 176 -6.97 8.10 1.37
N GLY A 177 -5.64 8.00 1.27
CA GLY A 177 -4.71 9.13 1.37
C GLY A 177 -4.40 9.61 2.78
N GLY A 178 -5.03 9.06 3.82
CA GLY A 178 -4.77 9.52 5.19
C GLY A 178 -5.50 8.73 6.26
N TRP A 179 -4.92 7.65 6.74
CA TRP A 179 -5.49 6.86 7.83
C TRP A 179 -5.87 7.75 9.02
N SER A 180 -7.15 7.77 9.41
CA SER A 180 -7.72 8.64 10.44
C SER A 180 -7.75 10.17 10.15
N GLU A 181 -7.19 10.64 9.02
CA GLU A 181 -7.17 12.05 8.57
C GLU A 181 -7.82 12.22 7.18
N TRP A 182 -8.81 11.40 6.84
CA TRP A 182 -9.41 11.29 5.49
C TRP A 182 -9.92 12.62 4.92
N GLU A 183 -10.52 13.49 5.77
CA GLU A 183 -11.04 14.80 5.34
C GLU A 183 -9.92 15.76 4.91
N ASP A 184 -8.81 15.78 5.64
CA ASP A 184 -7.64 16.58 5.27
C ASP A 184 -6.92 15.97 4.06
N ALA A 185 -6.92 14.65 3.94
CA ALA A 185 -6.28 13.92 2.87
C ALA A 185 -6.85 14.28 1.50
N TRP A 186 -8.15 14.09 1.28
CA TRP A 186 -8.70 14.37 -0.05
C TRP A 186 -8.63 15.85 -0.42
N ARG A 187 -8.82 16.78 0.54
CA ARG A 187 -8.67 18.22 0.29
C ARG A 187 -7.26 18.60 -0.13
N THR A 188 -6.28 17.84 0.32
CA THR A 188 -4.87 18.13 0.09
C THR A 188 -4.32 17.39 -1.13
N LEU A 189 -4.75 16.14 -1.39
CA LEU A 189 -4.09 15.22 -2.31
C LEU A 189 -4.87 14.96 -3.60
N ALA A 190 -6.20 15.15 -3.62
CA ALA A 190 -7.04 14.72 -4.73
C ALA A 190 -6.75 15.41 -6.07
N SER A 191 -6.14 16.62 -6.05
CA SER A 191 -5.79 17.37 -7.26
C SER A 191 -4.51 16.92 -7.95
N TYR A 192 -3.68 16.09 -7.30
CA TYR A 192 -2.41 15.61 -7.88
C TYR A 192 -2.64 14.44 -8.82
N GLU A 193 -2.20 14.57 -10.08
CA GLU A 193 -2.40 13.54 -11.11
C GLU A 193 -1.53 12.30 -10.92
N ASN A 194 -0.41 12.42 -10.22
CA ASN A 194 0.54 11.36 -9.90
C ASN A 194 0.22 10.61 -8.59
N VAL A 195 -0.90 10.95 -7.92
CA VAL A 195 -1.35 10.33 -6.68
C VAL A 195 -2.48 9.35 -6.95
N TYR A 196 -2.26 8.12 -6.49
CA TYR A 196 -3.28 7.10 -6.30
C TYR A 196 -3.60 6.96 -4.82
N VAL A 197 -4.76 6.40 -4.49
CA VAL A 197 -5.12 6.02 -3.12
C VAL A 197 -5.66 4.59 -3.11
N ASP A 198 -5.56 3.90 -1.99
CA ASP A 198 -6.20 2.60 -1.82
C ASP A 198 -7.26 2.61 -0.71
N THR A 199 -8.17 1.63 -0.76
CA THR A 199 -9.30 1.53 0.18
C THR A 199 -8.93 0.84 1.50
N SER A 200 -7.73 0.28 1.59
CA SER A 200 -7.29 -0.53 2.73
C SER A 200 -7.43 0.21 4.06
N SER A 201 -7.76 -0.50 5.12
CA SER A 201 -7.86 0.02 6.49
C SER A 201 -8.59 1.38 6.62
N SER A 202 -9.60 1.62 5.79
CA SER A 202 -10.40 2.84 5.83
C SER A 202 -11.88 2.54 6.07
N LEU A 203 -12.41 1.53 5.36
CA LEU A 203 -13.84 1.25 5.34
C LEU A 203 -14.38 0.68 6.66
N TYR A 204 -13.52 0.17 7.53
CA TYR A 204 -13.92 -0.29 8.85
C TYR A 204 -14.38 0.86 9.79
N ALA A 205 -13.89 2.08 9.54
CA ALA A 205 -14.11 3.25 10.37
C ALA A 205 -15.09 4.27 9.75
N LEU A 206 -15.46 4.08 8.49
CA LEU A 206 -16.35 4.95 7.74
C LEU A 206 -17.71 4.25 7.54
N THR A 207 -18.80 5.01 7.57
CA THR A 207 -20.08 4.46 7.08
C THR A 207 -20.00 4.25 5.57
N PRO A 208 -20.80 3.34 4.99
CA PRO A 208 -20.80 3.12 3.53
C PRO A 208 -20.98 4.41 2.73
N GLU A 209 -21.88 5.31 3.16
CA GLU A 209 -22.12 6.60 2.48
C GLU A 209 -20.88 7.48 2.54
N LYS A 210 -20.20 7.54 3.71
CA LYS A 210 -19.00 8.35 3.85
C LYS A 210 -17.82 7.76 3.08
N GLY A 211 -17.65 6.44 3.08
CA GLY A 211 -16.65 5.75 2.28
C GLY A 211 -16.82 6.03 0.78
N ARG A 212 -18.06 5.91 0.28
CA ARG A 212 -18.40 6.25 -1.11
C ARG A 212 -18.13 7.72 -1.43
N GLU A 213 -18.49 8.65 -0.53
CA GLU A 213 -18.19 10.07 -0.68
C GLU A 213 -16.68 10.30 -0.77
N MET A 214 -15.88 9.73 0.14
CA MET A 214 -14.42 9.87 0.14
C MET A 214 -13.80 9.38 -1.16
N ILE A 215 -14.21 8.20 -1.64
CA ILE A 215 -13.73 7.66 -2.92
C ILE A 215 -14.00 8.63 -4.08
N ARG A 216 -15.19 9.24 -4.12
CA ARG A 216 -15.61 10.14 -5.19
C ARG A 216 -14.94 11.52 -5.18
N HIS A 217 -14.21 11.88 -4.11
CA HIS A 217 -13.35 13.06 -4.13
C HIS A 217 -12.08 12.87 -4.97
N TYR A 218 -11.63 11.62 -5.15
CA TYR A 218 -10.51 11.29 -6.03
C TYR A 218 -10.99 11.02 -7.46
N SER A 219 -10.06 11.12 -8.42
CA SER A 219 -10.34 10.64 -9.78
C SER A 219 -10.63 9.14 -9.75
N ARG A 220 -11.70 8.73 -10.42
CA ARG A 220 -12.12 7.32 -10.48
C ARG A 220 -11.06 6.37 -11.05
N GLU A 221 -10.10 6.90 -11.82
CA GLU A 221 -8.98 6.15 -12.39
C GLU A 221 -7.83 5.93 -11.39
N ARG A 222 -7.88 6.57 -10.21
CA ARG A 222 -6.77 6.58 -9.24
C ARG A 222 -7.13 6.02 -7.86
N VAL A 223 -8.27 5.39 -7.73
CA VAL A 223 -8.64 4.64 -6.53
C VAL A 223 -8.41 3.16 -6.78
N LEU A 224 -7.75 2.50 -5.85
CA LEU A 224 -7.33 1.10 -5.91
C LEU A 224 -7.96 0.32 -4.75
N PHE A 225 -8.27 -0.96 -4.95
CA PHE A 225 -8.69 -1.83 -3.85
C PHE A 225 -7.46 -2.35 -3.09
N GLY A 226 -7.52 -2.33 -1.78
CA GLY A 226 -6.49 -2.87 -0.89
C GLY A 226 -7.10 -3.47 0.38
N THR A 227 -6.46 -4.50 0.93
CA THR A 227 -6.94 -5.19 2.13
C THR A 227 -6.22 -4.81 3.41
N ASP A 228 -4.97 -4.39 3.32
CA ASP A 228 -4.06 -4.22 4.47
C ASP A 228 -3.91 -5.52 5.30
N TYR A 229 -3.96 -6.70 4.60
CA TYR A 229 -3.64 -7.96 5.25
C TYR A 229 -2.30 -7.86 6.00
N PRO A 230 -2.14 -8.36 7.21
CA PRO A 230 -3.03 -9.22 7.99
C PRO A 230 -3.96 -8.49 8.98
N MET A 231 -4.07 -7.15 8.92
CA MET A 231 -5.01 -6.40 9.77
C MET A 231 -6.44 -6.87 9.56
N TRP A 232 -6.80 -7.08 8.30
CA TRP A 232 -8.11 -7.56 7.86
C TRP A 232 -7.96 -8.77 6.96
N THR A 233 -8.99 -9.61 6.89
CA THR A 233 -9.05 -10.64 5.86
C THR A 233 -9.48 -10.03 4.53
N PRO A 234 -9.03 -10.57 3.38
CA PRO A 234 -9.51 -10.15 2.07
C PRO A 234 -11.03 -10.18 1.93
N MET A 235 -11.68 -11.18 2.51
CA MET A 235 -13.14 -11.29 2.50
C MET A 235 -13.84 -10.17 3.29
N GLU A 236 -13.30 -9.78 4.46
CA GLU A 236 -13.86 -8.68 5.26
C GLU A 236 -13.78 -7.34 4.49
N GLU A 237 -12.63 -7.03 3.89
CA GLU A 237 -12.47 -5.78 3.13
C GLU A 237 -13.30 -5.78 1.86
N LEU A 238 -13.38 -6.89 1.14
CA LEU A 238 -14.24 -7.01 -0.04
C LEU A 238 -15.72 -6.84 0.33
N LYS A 239 -16.16 -7.39 1.47
CA LYS A 239 -17.51 -7.19 1.98
C LYS A 239 -17.79 -5.72 2.25
N ARG A 240 -16.91 -5.03 3.00
CA ARG A 240 -17.03 -3.60 3.29
C ARG A 240 -17.07 -2.76 2.00
N PHE A 241 -16.23 -3.14 1.02
CA PHE A 241 -16.22 -2.48 -0.28
C PHE A 241 -17.56 -2.63 -1.02
N ARG A 242 -18.14 -3.83 -1.05
CA ARG A 242 -19.45 -4.08 -1.67
C ARG A 242 -20.61 -3.30 -0.99
N GLU A 243 -20.51 -3.07 0.31
CA GLU A 243 -21.49 -2.26 1.07
C GLU A 243 -21.48 -0.77 0.67
N LEU A 244 -20.47 -0.30 -0.06
CA LEU A 244 -20.44 1.06 -0.62
C LEU A 244 -21.50 1.29 -1.70
N HIS A 245 -22.03 0.24 -2.33
CA HIS A 245 -23.00 0.33 -3.42
C HIS A 245 -22.56 1.33 -4.51
N LEU A 246 -21.36 1.15 -5.01
CA LEU A 246 -20.83 1.90 -6.14
C LEU A 246 -21.53 1.47 -7.44
N THR A 247 -21.36 2.21 -8.50
CA THR A 247 -21.81 1.77 -9.84
C THR A 247 -20.90 0.65 -10.36
N ASP A 248 -21.40 -0.16 -11.29
CA ASP A 248 -20.64 -1.27 -11.88
C ASP A 248 -19.29 -0.80 -12.48
N ASP A 249 -19.26 0.39 -13.13
CA ASP A 249 -18.02 0.96 -13.69
C ASP A 249 -17.04 1.39 -12.56
N GLU A 250 -17.53 2.00 -11.47
CA GLU A 250 -16.70 2.35 -10.33
C GLU A 250 -16.12 1.10 -9.66
N GLU A 251 -16.92 0.05 -9.47
CA GLU A 251 -16.47 -1.22 -8.87
C GLU A 251 -15.41 -1.90 -9.73
N GLU A 252 -15.68 -2.09 -11.02
CA GLU A 252 -14.75 -2.75 -11.95
C GLU A 252 -13.41 -1.99 -12.04
N ARG A 253 -13.45 -0.64 -12.05
CA ARG A 253 -12.23 0.17 -12.03
C ARG A 253 -11.43 -0.05 -10.77
N ILE A 254 -12.04 0.09 -9.61
CA ILE A 254 -11.34 0.04 -8.32
C ILE A 254 -10.85 -1.38 -8.02
N LEU A 255 -11.69 -2.39 -8.28
CA LEU A 255 -11.34 -3.78 -8.01
C LEU A 255 -10.31 -4.34 -8.99
N TYR A 256 -10.22 -3.81 -10.22
CA TYR A 256 -9.41 -4.45 -11.25
C TYR A 256 -8.67 -3.49 -12.17
N ARG A 257 -9.36 -2.66 -12.97
CA ARG A 257 -8.74 -1.97 -14.11
C ARG A 257 -7.63 -1.02 -13.66
N ASN A 258 -7.87 -0.20 -12.63
CA ASN A 258 -6.90 0.77 -12.16
C ASN A 258 -5.64 0.08 -11.62
N ALA A 259 -5.80 -0.99 -10.84
CA ALA A 259 -4.66 -1.74 -10.32
C ALA A 259 -3.91 -2.50 -11.43
N LYS A 260 -4.61 -3.05 -12.43
CA LYS A 260 -4.00 -3.68 -13.60
C LYS A 260 -3.10 -2.70 -14.35
N GLU A 261 -3.60 -1.49 -14.61
CA GLU A 261 -2.86 -0.43 -15.29
C GLU A 261 -1.67 0.04 -14.44
N PHE A 262 -1.89 0.32 -13.15
CA PHE A 262 -0.86 0.78 -12.22
C PHE A 262 0.29 -0.23 -12.06
N LEU A 263 -0.02 -1.52 -11.93
CA LEU A 263 0.97 -2.59 -11.81
C LEU A 263 1.54 -3.06 -13.16
N GLN A 264 1.01 -2.53 -14.28
CA GLN A 264 1.39 -2.92 -15.65
C GLN A 264 1.26 -4.43 -15.89
N LEU A 265 0.14 -5.02 -15.41
CA LEU A 265 -0.15 -6.43 -15.62
C LEU A 265 -0.69 -6.68 -17.05
N THR A 266 -0.17 -7.71 -17.67
CA THR A 266 -0.57 -8.13 -19.04
C THR A 266 -1.89 -8.94 -19.04
#